data_e359726ff720efd85f8f4624cf1d554c
#
_entry.id   e359726ff720efd85f8f4624cf1d554c
#
_cell.length_a   1.000
_cell.length_b   1.000
_cell.length_c   1.000
_cell.angle_alpha   90.00
_cell.angle_beta   90.00
_cell.angle_gamma   90.00
#
_symmetry.space_group_name_H-M   'P 1'
#
loop_
_entity.id
_entity.type
_entity.pdbx_description
1 polymer ?
#
loop_
_entity_poly.entity_id
_entity_poly.type
_entity_poly.pdbx_seq_one_letter_code
_entity_poly.pdbx_strand_id
1 'polypeptide(L)'
;DALQSSTNGSDFYFMVLSKNFGSFSYGSYFGGSTSSEHVDGGTSRFDDRGRIYQAVCAGCGGNDDLPTTPGAFSETNNSSNCNLGVIKLDFETAIEADASVDLSFLTDTSCYELTLRLANNSTNANAYFWDFGQGDTSNFTEPIVTFPNLGTYNVMLVAIDTICDNYDTAYVEIVHDTA
;
A
#
# COMPACT_ATOMS: atom_id res chain seq x y z
N ASP A 1 4.43 -7.41 -14.09
CA ASP A 1 3.72 -7.58 -12.81
C ASP A 1 2.20 -7.80 -12.94
N ALA A 2 1.66 -7.86 -14.17
CA ALA A 2 0.25 -8.17 -14.38
C ALA A 2 -0.09 -9.57 -13.86
N LEU A 3 -1.25 -9.71 -13.19
CA LEU A 3 -1.79 -11.01 -12.76
C LEU A 3 -2.06 -11.91 -13.96
N GLN A 4 -2.61 -11.33 -15.03
CA GLN A 4 -2.91 -12.00 -16.28
C GLN A 4 -2.54 -11.07 -17.45
N SER A 5 -1.61 -11.50 -18.30
CA SER A 5 -1.09 -10.69 -19.41
C SER A 5 -1.80 -10.92 -20.75
N SER A 6 -2.70 -11.91 -20.84
CA SER A 6 -3.45 -12.25 -22.04
C SER A 6 -4.93 -12.42 -21.75
N THR A 7 -5.77 -12.26 -22.77
CA THR A 7 -7.23 -12.36 -22.67
C THR A 7 -7.78 -13.29 -23.75
N ASN A 8 -8.92 -13.93 -23.48
CA ASN A 8 -9.72 -14.63 -24.47
C ASN A 8 -10.64 -13.68 -25.27
N GLY A 9 -10.67 -12.38 -24.90
CA GLY A 9 -11.47 -11.34 -25.52
C GLY A 9 -12.72 -10.95 -24.71
N SER A 10 -12.97 -11.59 -23.56
CA SER A 10 -14.14 -11.37 -22.70
C SER A 10 -13.79 -11.34 -21.21
N ASP A 11 -12.58 -10.87 -20.89
CA ASP A 11 -12.09 -10.74 -19.53
C ASP A 11 -12.23 -9.31 -19.04
N PHE A 12 -12.20 -9.12 -17.72
CA PHE A 12 -12.05 -7.81 -17.14
C PHE A 12 -10.67 -7.24 -17.43
N TYR A 13 -10.59 -5.92 -17.50
CA TYR A 13 -9.33 -5.19 -17.49
C TYR A 13 -9.32 -4.21 -16.33
N PHE A 14 -8.42 -4.42 -15.40
CA PHE A 14 -8.16 -3.49 -14.30
C PHE A 14 -6.97 -2.62 -14.62
N MET A 15 -7.08 -1.33 -14.33
CA MET A 15 -5.97 -0.40 -14.50
C MET A 15 -5.93 0.62 -13.37
N VAL A 16 -4.72 1.03 -13.02
CA VAL A 16 -4.44 2.13 -12.11
C VAL A 16 -3.75 3.24 -12.90
N LEU A 17 -4.32 4.42 -12.82
CA LEU A 17 -3.78 5.64 -13.44
C LEU A 17 -3.33 6.60 -12.34
N SER A 18 -2.33 7.42 -12.62
CA SER A 18 -1.98 8.53 -11.74
C SER A 18 -3.16 9.50 -11.60
N LYS A 19 -3.20 10.25 -10.49
CA LYS A 19 -4.28 11.19 -10.13
C LYS A 19 -4.65 12.17 -11.25
N ASN A 20 -3.67 12.59 -12.05
CA ASN A 20 -3.84 13.51 -13.18
C ASN A 20 -4.02 12.80 -14.52
N PHE A 21 -4.18 11.48 -14.54
CA PHE A 21 -4.22 10.63 -15.73
C PHE A 21 -2.97 10.73 -16.64
N GLY A 22 -1.88 11.30 -16.12
CA GLY A 22 -0.65 11.53 -16.88
C GLY A 22 0.23 10.30 -17.03
N SER A 23 0.02 9.27 -16.23
CA SER A 23 0.77 8.01 -16.30
C SER A 23 -0.11 6.80 -16.00
N PHE A 24 0.31 5.67 -16.56
CA PHE A 24 -0.25 4.35 -16.32
C PHE A 24 0.65 3.64 -15.31
N SER A 25 0.09 3.22 -14.18
CA SER A 25 0.83 2.62 -13.09
C SER A 25 0.71 1.10 -13.04
N TYR A 26 -0.46 0.55 -13.36
CA TYR A 26 -0.71 -0.88 -13.35
C TYR A 26 -1.83 -1.25 -14.30
N GLY A 27 -1.77 -2.44 -14.88
CA GLY A 27 -2.87 -3.02 -15.66
C GLY A 27 -2.79 -4.53 -15.74
N SER A 28 -3.94 -5.16 -15.62
CA SER A 28 -4.07 -6.62 -15.72
C SER A 28 -5.42 -7.01 -16.30
N TYR A 29 -5.42 -8.06 -17.11
CA TYR A 29 -6.64 -8.80 -17.36
C TYR A 29 -6.98 -9.67 -16.14
N PHE A 30 -8.25 -10.07 -16.05
CA PHE A 30 -8.71 -11.05 -15.06
C PHE A 30 -9.96 -11.74 -15.58
N GLY A 31 -9.89 -13.05 -15.77
CA GLY A 31 -10.97 -13.88 -16.27
C GLY A 31 -10.54 -15.32 -16.51
N GLY A 32 -11.49 -16.16 -16.90
CA GLY A 32 -11.24 -17.53 -17.27
C GLY A 32 -10.64 -17.66 -18.68
N SER A 33 -10.10 -18.82 -19.00
CA SER A 33 -9.49 -19.07 -20.31
C SER A 33 -10.54 -19.36 -21.40
N THR A 34 -11.74 -19.76 -21.02
CA THR A 34 -12.85 -20.15 -21.93
C THR A 34 -14.17 -19.48 -21.59
N SER A 35 -14.36 -19.03 -20.36
CA SER A 35 -15.56 -18.30 -19.94
C SER A 35 -15.56 -16.87 -20.42
N SER A 36 -16.72 -16.25 -20.34
CA SER A 36 -16.88 -14.81 -20.52
C SER A 36 -17.35 -14.22 -19.21
N GLU A 37 -16.68 -13.21 -18.75
CA GLU A 37 -17.01 -12.47 -17.54
C GLU A 37 -17.55 -11.09 -17.91
N HIS A 38 -18.56 -10.61 -17.17
CA HIS A 38 -19.10 -9.28 -17.38
C HIS A 38 -19.71 -8.70 -16.11
N VAL A 39 -19.93 -7.41 -16.12
CA VAL A 39 -20.57 -6.67 -15.04
C VAL A 39 -21.97 -6.24 -15.49
N ASP A 40 -23.00 -6.75 -14.81
CA ASP A 40 -24.36 -6.26 -14.99
C ASP A 40 -24.66 -5.16 -13.96
N GLY A 41 -24.72 -3.92 -14.42
CA GLY A 41 -25.17 -2.80 -13.61
C GLY A 41 -24.16 -2.14 -12.69
N GLY A 42 -22.86 -2.40 -12.86
CA GLY A 42 -21.76 -1.61 -12.32
C GLY A 42 -21.79 -1.32 -10.82
N THR A 43 -21.32 -2.25 -9.99
CA THR A 43 -21.26 -2.09 -8.52
C THR A 43 -19.87 -2.20 -7.97
N SER A 44 -18.92 -1.46 -8.56
CA SER A 44 -17.59 -1.32 -7.95
C SER A 44 -17.67 -0.52 -6.66
N ARG A 45 -16.92 -0.94 -5.67
CA ARG A 45 -16.72 -0.22 -4.40
C ARG A 45 -15.24 -0.11 -4.11
N PHE A 46 -14.86 0.99 -3.51
CA PHE A 46 -13.51 1.24 -3.02
C PHE A 46 -13.60 1.45 -1.52
N ASP A 47 -12.63 0.94 -0.78
CA ASP A 47 -12.46 1.29 0.61
C ASP A 47 -11.43 2.44 0.77
N ASP A 48 -11.20 2.85 2.00
CA ASP A 48 -10.27 3.92 2.37
C ASP A 48 -8.79 3.57 2.11
N ARG A 49 -8.49 2.30 1.83
CA ARG A 49 -7.16 1.82 1.45
C ARG A 49 -7.00 1.63 -0.08
N GLY A 50 -7.97 2.08 -0.87
CA GLY A 50 -7.95 1.94 -2.32
C GLY A 50 -8.21 0.54 -2.85
N ARG A 51 -8.63 -0.41 -2.02
CA ARG A 51 -8.99 -1.77 -2.47
C ARG A 51 -10.30 -1.74 -3.23
N ILE A 52 -10.37 -2.52 -4.30
CA ILE A 52 -11.53 -2.63 -5.16
C ILE A 52 -12.33 -3.88 -4.79
N TYR A 53 -13.63 -3.73 -4.67
CA TYR A 53 -14.60 -4.82 -4.53
C TYR A 53 -15.55 -4.77 -5.70
N GLN A 54 -15.61 -5.85 -6.48
CA GLN A 54 -16.43 -5.95 -7.68
C GLN A 54 -17.24 -7.23 -7.67
N ALA A 55 -18.57 -7.10 -7.82
CA ALA A 55 -19.45 -8.22 -8.11
C ALA A 55 -19.57 -8.39 -9.62
N VAL A 56 -19.52 -9.63 -10.08
CA VAL A 56 -19.46 -9.97 -11.51
C VAL A 56 -20.33 -11.19 -11.84
N CYS A 57 -20.74 -11.31 -13.08
CA CYS A 57 -21.17 -12.58 -13.65
C CYS A 57 -19.93 -13.37 -14.06
N ALA A 58 -19.69 -14.48 -13.39
CA ALA A 58 -18.50 -15.31 -13.53
C ALA A 58 -18.83 -16.66 -14.16
N GLY A 59 -17.91 -17.22 -14.94
CA GLY A 59 -18.02 -18.56 -15.53
C GLY A 59 -19.20 -18.70 -16.49
N CYS A 60 -19.51 -17.66 -17.25
CA CYS A 60 -20.66 -17.69 -18.18
C CYS A 60 -20.49 -18.77 -19.23
N GLY A 61 -21.63 -19.41 -19.59
CA GLY A 61 -21.63 -20.63 -20.40
C GLY A 61 -21.50 -21.92 -19.61
N GLY A 62 -21.54 -21.86 -18.27
CA GLY A 62 -21.37 -22.99 -17.38
C GLY A 62 -19.91 -23.44 -17.21
N ASN A 63 -18.97 -22.56 -17.53
CA ASN A 63 -17.54 -22.82 -17.38
C ASN A 63 -17.11 -22.66 -15.91
N ASP A 64 -16.06 -23.37 -15.53
CA ASP A 64 -15.53 -23.42 -14.15
C ASP A 64 -14.04 -23.01 -14.13
N ASP A 65 -13.71 -21.95 -14.84
CA ASP A 65 -12.33 -21.54 -15.06
C ASP A 65 -12.00 -20.09 -14.63
N LEU A 66 -12.95 -19.41 -13.95
CA LEU A 66 -12.62 -18.14 -13.32
C LEU A 66 -11.56 -18.39 -12.22
N PRO A 67 -10.40 -17.70 -12.24
CA PRO A 67 -9.42 -17.85 -11.18
C PRO A 67 -9.99 -17.47 -9.81
N THR A 68 -9.87 -18.36 -8.83
CA THR A 68 -10.28 -18.14 -7.44
C THR A 68 -9.07 -18.22 -6.52
N THR A 69 -9.14 -17.52 -5.39
CA THR A 69 -8.11 -17.67 -4.34
C THR A 69 -8.35 -18.93 -3.54
N PRO A 70 -7.30 -19.65 -3.13
CA PRO A 70 -7.44 -20.84 -2.26
C PRO A 70 -8.24 -20.51 -1.01
N GLY A 71 -9.25 -21.35 -0.70
CA GLY A 71 -10.15 -21.13 0.44
C GLY A 71 -11.26 -20.10 0.20
N ALA A 72 -11.51 -19.70 -1.05
CA ALA A 72 -12.69 -18.92 -1.40
C ALA A 72 -13.98 -19.63 -0.98
N PHE A 73 -15.06 -18.86 -0.71
CA PHE A 73 -16.37 -19.41 -0.30
C PHE A 73 -16.87 -20.49 -1.26
N SER A 74 -16.63 -20.34 -2.55
CA SER A 74 -16.82 -21.35 -3.58
C SER A 74 -15.73 -21.21 -4.64
N GLU A 75 -15.06 -22.30 -4.94
CA GLU A 75 -14.03 -22.38 -5.98
C GLU A 75 -14.57 -22.95 -7.29
N THR A 76 -15.86 -23.28 -7.32
CA THR A 76 -16.52 -23.93 -8.47
C THR A 76 -17.79 -23.20 -8.87
N ASN A 77 -18.02 -23.13 -10.18
CA ASN A 77 -19.29 -22.67 -10.75
C ASN A 77 -20.28 -23.84 -10.80
N ASN A 78 -21.19 -23.92 -9.83
CA ASN A 78 -22.23 -24.96 -9.81
C ASN A 78 -23.47 -24.58 -10.63
N SER A 79 -23.40 -23.56 -11.50
CA SER A 79 -24.48 -23.15 -12.39
C SER A 79 -24.26 -23.70 -13.80
N SER A 80 -25.32 -23.93 -14.54
CA SER A 80 -25.27 -24.26 -15.98
C SER A 80 -24.98 -23.03 -16.86
N ASN A 81 -24.87 -21.87 -16.28
CA ASN A 81 -24.57 -20.60 -16.94
C ASN A 81 -23.65 -19.74 -16.04
N CYS A 82 -23.88 -18.42 -15.99
CA CYS A 82 -23.14 -17.54 -15.08
C CYS A 82 -23.49 -17.81 -13.62
N ASN A 83 -22.55 -17.53 -12.73
CA ASN A 83 -22.77 -17.44 -11.29
C ASN A 83 -22.26 -16.10 -10.77
N LEU A 84 -22.64 -15.75 -9.55
CA LEU A 84 -22.10 -14.57 -8.89
C LEU A 84 -20.66 -14.81 -8.47
N GLY A 85 -19.74 -14.04 -9.04
CA GLY A 85 -18.36 -13.91 -8.53
C GLY A 85 -18.22 -12.61 -7.75
N VAL A 86 -17.35 -12.64 -6.75
CA VAL A 86 -16.90 -11.43 -6.02
C VAL A 86 -15.39 -11.35 -6.09
N ILE A 87 -14.89 -10.26 -6.63
CA ILE A 87 -13.47 -10.00 -6.78
C ILE A 87 -13.08 -8.92 -5.76
N LYS A 88 -12.05 -9.16 -4.98
CA LYS A 88 -11.35 -8.17 -4.20
C LYS A 88 -9.96 -8.01 -4.78
N LEU A 89 -9.63 -6.81 -5.23
CA LEU A 89 -8.29 -6.45 -5.67
C LEU A 89 -7.64 -5.55 -4.63
N ASP A 90 -6.48 -5.97 -4.19
CA ASP A 90 -5.59 -5.20 -3.34
C ASP A 90 -4.28 -5.03 -4.12
N PHE A 91 -3.91 -3.78 -4.40
CA PHE A 91 -2.69 -3.50 -5.17
C PHE A 91 -1.44 -3.47 -4.30
N GLU A 92 -1.54 -3.87 -3.03
CA GLU A 92 -0.46 -3.77 -2.03
C GLU A 92 0.20 -2.37 -1.99
N THR A 93 -0.56 -1.36 -2.39
CA THR A 93 -0.14 0.04 -2.35
C THR A 93 -0.34 0.65 -0.95
N ALA A 94 -0.75 -0.14 0.02
CA ALA A 94 -0.80 0.31 1.40
C ALA A 94 0.62 0.72 1.80
N ILE A 95 0.81 2.02 2.01
CA ILE A 95 2.02 2.52 2.62
C ILE A 95 2.02 2.00 4.06
N GLU A 96 3.15 1.47 4.47
CA GLU A 96 3.39 1.16 5.87
C GLU A 96 4.55 2.04 6.33
N ALA A 97 4.25 3.02 7.17
CA ALA A 97 5.26 3.86 7.78
C ALA A 97 5.90 3.10 8.94
N ASP A 98 7.23 3.03 8.94
CA ASP A 98 8.01 2.41 10.02
C ASP A 98 9.25 3.25 10.30
N ALA A 99 9.32 3.78 11.52
CA ALA A 99 10.39 4.63 12.02
C ALA A 99 11.09 4.00 13.20
N SER A 100 12.42 4.02 13.20
CA SER A 100 13.23 3.54 14.31
C SER A 100 14.49 4.40 14.49
N VAL A 101 15.28 4.09 15.52
CA VAL A 101 16.58 4.71 15.74
C VAL A 101 17.67 3.78 15.21
N ASP A 102 18.60 4.32 14.43
CA ASP A 102 19.81 3.61 14.05
C ASP A 102 20.82 3.62 15.21
N LEU A 103 20.77 2.56 16.02
CA LEU A 103 21.66 2.40 17.18
C LEU A 103 23.15 2.26 16.81
N SER A 104 23.48 2.01 15.56
CA SER A 104 24.87 1.95 15.09
C SER A 104 25.50 3.34 14.92
N PHE A 105 24.64 4.37 14.85
CA PHE A 105 25.03 5.76 14.70
C PHE A 105 24.73 6.58 15.98
N LEU A 106 25.22 6.13 17.11
CA LEU A 106 25.17 6.92 18.34
C LEU A 106 26.50 7.67 18.48
N THR A 107 26.48 8.98 18.29
CA THR A 107 27.61 9.85 18.63
C THR A 107 27.24 10.68 19.84
N ASP A 108 27.60 10.20 21.01
CA ASP A 108 27.63 11.00 22.21
C ASP A 108 28.93 11.81 22.19
N THR A 109 28.88 13.04 21.71
CA THR A 109 30.01 13.94 21.62
C THR A 109 30.06 14.96 22.76
N SER A 110 28.98 15.05 23.55
CA SER A 110 28.91 15.94 24.70
C SER A 110 27.90 15.41 25.74
N CYS A 111 28.14 15.65 27.01
CA CYS A 111 27.24 15.24 28.09
C CYS A 111 25.88 15.92 28.09
N TYR A 112 25.52 16.68 27.04
CA TYR A 112 24.34 17.52 26.99
C TYR A 112 23.57 17.47 25.68
N GLU A 113 24.09 16.79 24.66
CA GLU A 113 23.41 16.73 23.34
C GLU A 113 23.35 15.29 22.84
N LEU A 114 22.16 14.83 22.55
CA LEU A 114 21.94 13.53 21.94
C LEU A 114 21.83 13.69 20.42
N THR A 115 22.82 13.19 19.68
CA THR A 115 22.75 13.14 18.21
C THR A 115 22.59 11.70 17.74
N LEU A 116 21.60 11.46 16.92
CA LEU A 116 21.30 10.12 16.38
C LEU A 116 20.81 10.20 14.93
N ARG A 117 20.90 9.06 14.25
CA ARG A 117 20.27 8.85 12.95
C ARG A 117 18.93 8.17 13.15
N LEU A 118 17.90 8.64 12.44
CA LEU A 118 16.62 7.97 12.35
C LEU A 118 16.65 7.02 11.15
N ALA A 119 16.23 5.79 11.35
CA ALA A 119 16.10 4.79 10.32
C ALA A 119 14.67 4.76 9.82
N ASN A 120 14.51 4.64 8.51
CA ASN A 120 13.25 4.55 7.81
C ASN A 120 13.11 3.17 7.16
N ASN A 121 12.21 2.36 7.67
CA ASN A 121 11.92 1.02 7.15
C ASN A 121 10.54 0.98 6.43
N SER A 122 9.97 2.14 6.13
CA SER A 122 8.67 2.24 5.47
C SER A 122 8.67 1.56 4.10
N THR A 123 7.53 0.98 3.74
CA THR A 123 7.32 0.33 2.45
C THR A 123 6.32 1.10 1.60
N ASN A 124 6.42 0.94 0.27
CA ASN A 124 5.51 1.53 -0.73
C ASN A 124 5.40 3.06 -0.70
N ALA A 125 6.41 3.75 -0.16
CA ALA A 125 6.51 5.21 -0.14
C ALA A 125 7.68 5.69 -1.00
N ASN A 126 7.56 6.89 -1.57
CA ASN A 126 8.61 7.51 -2.41
C ASN A 126 9.00 8.91 -1.94
N ALA A 127 8.34 9.43 -0.90
CA ALA A 127 8.69 10.68 -0.24
C ALA A 127 8.45 10.57 1.28
N TYR A 128 9.18 11.39 2.05
CA TYR A 128 9.16 11.31 3.49
C TYR A 128 9.15 12.71 4.10
N PHE A 129 8.48 12.83 5.24
CA PHE A 129 8.50 14.03 6.07
C PHE A 129 8.67 13.62 7.53
N TRP A 130 9.65 14.21 8.20
CA TRP A 130 9.92 14.01 9.61
C TRP A 130 9.63 15.28 10.39
N ASP A 131 8.96 15.14 11.53
CA ASP A 131 8.87 16.15 12.58
C ASP A 131 9.53 15.59 13.84
N PHE A 132 10.56 16.25 14.34
CA PHE A 132 11.35 15.75 15.45
C PHE A 132 10.76 16.07 16.83
N GLY A 133 9.57 16.71 16.88
CA GLY A 133 8.91 17.06 18.14
C GLY A 133 9.55 18.22 18.89
N GLN A 134 10.48 18.95 18.27
CA GLN A 134 11.14 20.13 18.84
C GLN A 134 11.03 21.38 17.95
N GLY A 135 10.26 21.31 16.88
CA GLY A 135 10.03 22.38 15.90
C GLY A 135 10.88 22.28 14.62
N ASP A 136 11.87 21.39 14.59
CA ASP A 136 12.66 21.11 13.41
C ASP A 136 12.06 19.95 12.62
N THR A 137 12.23 19.98 11.29
CA THR A 137 11.68 18.98 10.34
C THR A 137 12.73 18.56 9.31
N SER A 138 12.49 17.46 8.60
CA SER A 138 13.34 16.98 7.52
C SER A 138 12.55 16.22 6.46
N ASN A 139 13.02 16.27 5.20
CA ASN A 139 12.53 15.45 4.09
C ASN A 139 13.55 14.38 3.64
N PHE A 140 14.64 14.21 4.36
CA PHE A 140 15.59 13.14 4.06
C PHE A 140 15.02 11.78 4.45
N THR A 141 15.40 10.74 3.72
CA THR A 141 14.96 9.37 4.02
C THR A 141 15.39 8.94 5.41
N GLU A 142 16.62 9.21 5.79
CA GLU A 142 17.23 8.86 7.07
C GLU A 142 17.98 10.08 7.65
N PRO A 143 17.27 11.00 8.32
CA PRO A 143 17.87 12.21 8.83
C PRO A 143 18.75 11.94 10.06
N ILE A 144 19.77 12.79 10.22
CA ILE A 144 20.51 12.92 11.47
C ILE A 144 19.93 14.12 12.22
N VAL A 145 19.61 13.94 13.48
CA VAL A 145 19.01 14.96 14.34
C VAL A 145 19.73 15.04 15.67
N THR A 146 19.83 16.28 16.20
CA THR A 146 20.40 16.55 17.54
C THR A 146 19.27 17.02 18.47
N PHE A 147 19.15 16.40 19.62
CA PHE A 147 18.27 16.80 20.71
C PHE A 147 19.11 17.50 21.78
N PRO A 148 19.03 18.84 21.89
CA PRO A 148 19.96 19.62 22.71
C PRO A 148 19.59 19.63 24.19
N ASN A 149 18.38 19.22 24.55
CA ASN A 149 17.90 19.28 25.93
C ASN A 149 17.49 17.90 26.41
N LEU A 150 17.58 17.67 27.72
CA LEU A 150 16.98 16.49 28.34
C LEU A 150 15.46 16.53 28.21
N GLY A 151 14.85 15.38 27.93
CA GLY A 151 13.40 15.26 27.79
C GLY A 151 12.99 14.08 26.94
N THR A 152 11.69 13.99 26.73
CA THR A 152 11.07 13.00 25.84
C THR A 152 10.59 13.70 24.59
N TYR A 153 10.98 13.18 23.44
CA TYR A 153 10.62 13.69 22.12
C TYR A 153 9.77 12.64 21.40
N ASN A 154 8.64 13.05 20.86
CA ASN A 154 7.82 12.19 20.03
C ASN A 154 8.08 12.53 18.57
N VAL A 155 8.92 11.75 17.92
CA VAL A 155 9.31 11.95 16.53
C VAL A 155 8.29 11.29 15.63
N MET A 156 7.78 12.04 14.65
CA MET A 156 6.81 11.57 13.65
C MET A 156 7.49 11.41 12.29
N LEU A 157 7.23 10.27 11.64
CA LEU A 157 7.51 10.04 10.23
C LEU A 157 6.18 9.98 9.47
N VAL A 158 6.06 10.75 8.41
CA VAL A 158 5.03 10.58 7.39
C VAL A 158 5.68 9.99 6.15
N ALA A 159 5.29 8.78 5.79
CA ALA A 159 5.68 8.10 4.57
C ALA A 159 4.61 8.37 3.49
N ILE A 160 5.01 8.82 2.31
CA ILE A 160 4.11 9.38 1.30
C ILE A 160 4.34 8.66 -0.03
N ASP A 161 3.26 8.23 -0.68
CA ASP A 161 3.23 7.91 -2.10
C ASP A 161 2.69 9.13 -2.88
N THR A 162 3.57 9.83 -3.55
CA THR A 162 3.21 11.01 -4.34
C THR A 162 2.50 10.67 -5.66
N ILE A 163 2.50 9.40 -6.07
CA ILE A 163 1.83 8.94 -7.29
C ILE A 163 0.35 8.71 -7.00
N CYS A 164 0.04 8.01 -5.92
CA CYS A 164 -1.34 7.70 -5.52
C CYS A 164 -1.94 8.73 -4.57
N ASP A 165 -1.17 9.74 -4.13
CA ASP A 165 -1.55 10.78 -3.16
C ASP A 165 -2.06 10.16 -1.84
N ASN A 166 -1.30 9.17 -1.35
CA ASN A 166 -1.58 8.42 -0.14
C ASN A 166 -0.42 8.58 0.85
N TYR A 167 -0.68 8.39 2.13
CA TYR A 167 0.35 8.48 3.17
C TYR A 167 0.00 7.60 4.37
N ASP A 168 1.02 7.28 5.14
CA ASP A 168 0.91 6.65 6.46
C ASP A 168 1.86 7.32 7.44
N THR A 169 1.64 7.13 8.75
CA THR A 169 2.35 7.84 9.79
C THR A 169 2.81 6.89 10.89
N ALA A 170 4.10 6.94 11.21
CA ALA A 170 4.70 6.25 12.35
C ALA A 170 5.27 7.22 13.37
N TYR A 171 5.39 6.77 14.61
CA TYR A 171 5.97 7.53 15.71
C TYR A 171 7.06 6.73 16.40
N VAL A 172 8.12 7.40 16.79
CA VAL A 172 9.18 6.85 17.66
C VAL A 172 9.43 7.81 18.80
N GLU A 173 9.42 7.27 20.01
CA GLU A 173 9.73 8.04 21.22
C GLU A 173 11.25 8.01 21.47
N ILE A 174 11.84 9.18 21.64
CA ILE A 174 13.24 9.38 21.99
C ILE A 174 13.29 9.94 23.42
N VAL A 175 13.94 9.21 24.30
CA VAL A 175 14.20 9.67 25.67
C VAL A 175 15.65 10.09 25.77
N HIS A 176 15.88 11.38 26.04
CA HIS A 176 17.18 11.95 26.34
C HIS A 176 17.23 12.27 27.82
N ASP A 177 17.89 11.42 28.60
CA ASP A 177 18.05 11.60 30.03
C ASP A 177 19.56 11.56 30.45
N THR A 178 19.82 11.89 31.68
CA THR A 178 21.16 11.71 32.26
C THR A 178 21.34 10.27 32.71
N ALA A 179 22.28 9.55 32.08
CA ALA A 179 22.70 8.22 32.52
C ALA A 179 23.38 8.25 33.91
#